data_b40505f89e456c6d43b869645cc644dd
#
_entry.id   b40505f89e456c6d43b869645cc644dd
#
_cell.length_a   1.000
_cell.length_b   1.000
_cell.length_c   1.000
_cell.angle_alpha   90.00
_cell.angle_beta   90.00
_cell.angle_gamma   90.00
#
_symmetry.space_group_name_H-M   'P 1'
#
loop_
_entity.id
_entity.type
_entity.pdbx_description
1 polymer ?
#
loop_
_entity_poly.entity_id
_entity_poly.type
_entity_poly.pdbx_seq_one_letter_code
_entity_poly.pdbx_strand_id
1 'polypeptide(L)'
;VRVRPWSVVALAVVGGLAGVALAACRAAAPRQASAPVPAAPGGALVASNVLRDDYAGSRACADCHGAIYASWEASAMRGMTRDAATAEIRAPFDGAQLRVGDDTATMELRGGQRTMRVVGASGAAQTFRITKVVGGRYREDFVGVGASGEERVLPATYVFATRSWRYKGYSVMVKERPQMSTRGQWSRECLPCHNTLPLATMLYDDIDPDVPSYQGKLSDRVMPRARAWTARALDEPGLGRALAAEIELLGGTPPGAASLHDSLSAAATANAQHLDGAHLIELGVGCEACHNGARAHAAEPALHPSFAVRSDLVEVAPPRGQRGTRAQWINHTCAKCHTVLFSRYEWTWEGGTRTVNPGGSSISSGEGRDYQLGGCATQMACTTCHDPHATDPPARLAALATPAGNPTCTACHAELAGAEAVARHSHHRADGAGSACVACHMPRKNMGLDYALIRYHRIGSPSDPRRVERDRPVECALCHADRSVDSLVTAMEAWWGKRYDRAALRALYGDDLSVNALRATLERGKPHEQAVAIAVLGQARDRSAIPALAAQLSHDYPLVRYYAQRALQIATGDPVAIDVGAPAAEVRRAADAWLTAAAARR
;
A
#
# COMPACT_ATOMS: atom_id res chain seq x y z
N VAL A 1 -22.54 -26.45 -73.25
CA VAL A 1 -21.87 -25.34 -72.57
C VAL A 1 -20.76 -25.93 -71.71
N ARG A 2 -19.52 -25.70 -72.13
CA ARG A 2 -18.31 -26.23 -71.43
C ARG A 2 -17.92 -25.33 -70.29
N VAL A 3 -17.86 -25.86 -69.05
CA VAL A 3 -17.31 -25.20 -67.87
C VAL A 3 -15.81 -25.55 -67.82
N ARG A 4 -14.96 -24.53 -67.74
CA ARG A 4 -13.48 -24.64 -67.63
C ARG A 4 -13.06 -24.92 -66.21
N PRO A 5 -11.98 -25.70 -65.95
CA PRO A 5 -11.53 -26.08 -64.60
C PRO A 5 -10.48 -25.09 -64.07
N TRP A 6 -10.92 -24.03 -63.37
CA TRP A 6 -9.99 -23.07 -62.72
C TRP A 6 -10.30 -22.78 -61.23
N SER A 7 -11.15 -23.61 -60.63
CA SER A 7 -11.61 -23.36 -59.24
C SER A 7 -10.96 -24.23 -58.16
N VAL A 8 -10.05 -25.15 -58.53
CA VAL A 8 -9.49 -26.11 -57.54
C VAL A 8 -8.12 -25.70 -56.98
N VAL A 9 -7.37 -24.80 -57.66
CA VAL A 9 -6.03 -24.41 -57.20
C VAL A 9 -6.05 -23.29 -56.14
N ALA A 10 -7.13 -22.48 -56.07
CA ALA A 10 -7.22 -21.39 -55.11
C ALA A 10 -7.56 -21.85 -53.67
N LEU A 11 -8.21 -23.01 -53.48
CA LEU A 11 -8.57 -23.51 -52.14
C LEU A 11 -7.40 -24.20 -51.40
N ALA A 12 -6.41 -24.72 -52.14
CA ALA A 12 -5.26 -25.38 -51.51
C ALA A 12 -4.24 -24.40 -50.92
N VAL A 13 -4.15 -23.17 -51.46
CA VAL A 13 -3.20 -22.15 -50.96
C VAL A 13 -3.74 -21.45 -49.72
N VAL A 14 -5.06 -21.26 -49.59
CA VAL A 14 -5.68 -20.64 -48.40
C VAL A 14 -5.67 -21.60 -47.20
N GLY A 15 -5.82 -22.91 -47.44
CA GLY A 15 -5.71 -23.93 -46.38
C GLY A 15 -4.29 -24.06 -45.79
N GLY A 16 -3.24 -23.85 -46.61
CA GLY A 16 -1.84 -23.91 -46.16
C GLY A 16 -1.42 -22.72 -45.31
N LEU A 17 -1.94 -21.52 -45.58
CA LEU A 17 -1.61 -20.32 -44.82
C LEU A 17 -2.38 -20.24 -43.47
N ALA A 18 -3.59 -20.79 -43.40
CA ALA A 18 -4.35 -20.89 -42.15
C ALA A 18 -3.72 -21.92 -41.18
N GLY A 19 -3.11 -23.00 -41.70
CA GLY A 19 -2.40 -23.99 -40.88
C GLY A 19 -1.09 -23.47 -40.25
N VAL A 20 -0.36 -22.58 -40.93
CA VAL A 20 0.89 -21.98 -40.42
C VAL A 20 0.59 -20.87 -39.40
N ALA A 21 -0.51 -20.11 -39.56
CA ALA A 21 -0.91 -19.09 -38.59
C ALA A 21 -1.44 -19.66 -37.26
N LEU A 22 -2.04 -20.87 -37.27
CA LEU A 22 -2.49 -21.55 -36.04
C LEU A 22 -1.36 -22.25 -35.27
N ALA A 23 -0.21 -22.52 -35.91
CA ALA A 23 0.97 -23.10 -35.24
C ALA A 23 1.81 -22.05 -34.51
N ALA A 24 1.69 -20.75 -34.86
CA ALA A 24 2.44 -19.64 -34.23
C ALA A 24 1.77 -19.07 -32.94
N CYS A 25 0.49 -19.46 -32.67
CA CYS A 25 -0.23 -19.04 -31.46
C CYS A 25 -0.27 -20.09 -30.34
N ARG A 26 0.63 -21.07 -30.36
CA ARG A 26 0.89 -21.86 -29.14
C ARG A 26 1.65 -20.97 -28.20
N ALA A 27 0.88 -20.26 -27.35
CA ALA A 27 1.34 -19.49 -26.24
C ALA A 27 2.46 -20.23 -25.48
N ALA A 28 3.56 -19.52 -25.22
CA ALA A 28 4.54 -19.99 -24.27
C ALA A 28 3.79 -20.37 -22.99
N ALA A 29 3.95 -21.62 -22.56
CA ALA A 29 3.42 -22.09 -21.30
C ALA A 29 3.84 -21.10 -20.21
N PRO A 30 2.96 -20.76 -19.26
CA PRO A 30 3.36 -19.90 -18.15
C PRO A 30 4.60 -20.54 -17.52
N ARG A 31 5.69 -19.77 -17.47
CA ARG A 31 6.88 -20.20 -16.73
C ARG A 31 6.38 -20.57 -15.34
N GLN A 32 6.54 -21.83 -14.98
CA GLN A 32 6.30 -22.30 -13.63
C GLN A 32 7.00 -21.33 -12.69
N ALA A 33 6.29 -20.89 -11.65
CA ALA A 33 6.89 -20.14 -10.57
C ALA A 33 8.16 -20.87 -10.17
N SER A 34 9.30 -20.16 -10.25
CA SER A 34 10.58 -20.72 -9.84
C SER A 34 10.37 -21.24 -8.44
N ALA A 35 10.59 -22.52 -8.23
CA ALA A 35 10.65 -23.09 -6.89
C ALA A 35 11.59 -22.19 -6.06
N PRO A 36 11.30 -21.94 -4.77
CA PRO A 36 12.19 -21.17 -3.95
C PRO A 36 13.58 -21.77 -4.09
N VAL A 37 14.54 -20.95 -4.56
CA VAL A 37 15.93 -21.37 -4.67
C VAL A 37 16.32 -21.88 -3.29
N PRO A 38 16.67 -23.17 -3.12
CA PRO A 38 17.13 -23.67 -1.83
C PRO A 38 18.31 -22.80 -1.44
N ALA A 39 18.32 -22.31 -0.19
CA ALA A 39 19.52 -21.72 0.35
C ALA A 39 20.66 -22.74 0.15
N ALA A 40 21.74 -22.35 -0.52
CA ALA A 40 22.89 -23.21 -0.69
C ALA A 40 23.33 -23.66 0.72
N PRO A 41 23.46 -24.96 0.98
CA PRO A 41 23.84 -25.42 2.31
C PRO A 41 25.28 -25.00 2.56
N GLY A 42 25.52 -24.11 3.53
CA GLY A 42 26.81 -23.97 4.18
C GLY A 42 27.69 -22.78 3.80
N GLY A 43 27.19 -21.75 3.08
CA GLY A 43 27.95 -20.51 2.89
C GLY A 43 28.00 -19.65 4.16
N ALA A 44 29.14 -18.99 4.42
CA ALA A 44 29.25 -18.00 5.49
C ALA A 44 28.35 -16.81 5.19
N LEU A 45 27.74 -16.24 6.22
CA LEU A 45 26.95 -15.01 6.08
C LEU A 45 27.86 -13.78 6.26
N VAL A 46 27.47 -12.65 5.70
CA VAL A 46 28.09 -11.36 6.01
C VAL A 46 28.12 -11.12 7.52
N ALA A 47 29.19 -10.53 8.04
CA ALA A 47 29.35 -10.27 9.48
C ALA A 47 28.48 -9.09 9.93
N SER A 48 28.39 -8.03 9.10
CA SER A 48 27.58 -6.82 9.34
C SER A 48 26.77 -6.45 8.11
N ASN A 49 25.55 -5.88 8.34
CA ASN A 49 24.65 -5.45 7.27
C ASN A 49 23.75 -4.27 7.70
N VAL A 50 24.13 -3.49 8.69
CA VAL A 50 23.26 -2.45 9.29
C VAL A 50 23.81 -1.03 9.14
N LEU A 51 25.14 -0.88 9.14
CA LEU A 51 25.80 0.42 9.10
C LEU A 51 25.98 0.91 7.66
N ARG A 52 26.22 2.19 7.48
CA ARG A 52 26.45 2.80 6.15
C ARG A 52 27.57 2.11 5.38
N ASP A 53 28.65 1.76 6.05
CA ASP A 53 29.80 1.10 5.45
C ASP A 53 29.51 -0.33 4.97
N ASP A 54 28.42 -0.93 5.39
CA ASP A 54 27.98 -2.25 4.90
C ASP A 54 27.33 -2.18 3.52
N TYR A 55 26.99 -0.99 3.00
CA TYR A 55 26.21 -0.79 1.79
C TYR A 55 27.10 -0.46 0.58
N ALA A 56 26.81 -1.09 -0.56
CA ALA A 56 27.53 -0.91 -1.82
C ALA A 56 26.75 -0.13 -2.89
N GLY A 57 25.42 -0.04 -2.75
CA GLY A 57 24.49 0.46 -3.76
C GLY A 57 24.14 -0.60 -4.81
N SER A 58 22.94 -0.51 -5.39
CA SER A 58 22.39 -1.52 -6.31
C SER A 58 23.26 -1.74 -7.56
N ARG A 59 24.03 -0.73 -7.98
CA ARG A 59 24.93 -0.87 -9.16
C ARG A 59 25.95 -1.98 -8.98
N ALA A 60 26.44 -2.21 -7.77
CA ALA A 60 27.39 -3.27 -7.47
C ALA A 60 26.83 -4.68 -7.70
N CYS A 61 25.50 -4.84 -7.77
CA CYS A 61 24.82 -6.12 -7.98
C CYS A 61 24.68 -6.48 -9.46
N ALA A 62 24.79 -5.48 -10.37
CA ALA A 62 24.41 -5.60 -11.77
C ALA A 62 25.20 -6.67 -12.53
N ASP A 63 26.51 -6.77 -12.32
CA ASP A 63 27.39 -7.64 -13.10
C ASP A 63 27.14 -9.13 -12.83
N CYS A 64 26.76 -9.49 -11.58
CA CYS A 64 26.48 -10.87 -11.20
C CYS A 64 24.98 -11.21 -11.28
N HIS A 65 24.10 -10.25 -11.04
CA HIS A 65 22.65 -10.44 -10.99
C HIS A 65 21.90 -9.73 -12.13
N GLY A 66 22.49 -9.66 -13.34
CA GLY A 66 22.04 -8.82 -14.46
C GLY A 66 20.55 -8.95 -14.81
N ALA A 67 20.01 -10.17 -14.85
CA ALA A 67 18.58 -10.38 -15.17
C ALA A 67 17.64 -9.85 -14.08
N ILE A 68 18.02 -10.03 -12.81
CA ILE A 68 17.26 -9.50 -11.66
C ILE A 68 17.37 -7.98 -11.61
N TYR A 69 18.59 -7.47 -11.84
CA TYR A 69 18.87 -6.04 -11.87
C TYR A 69 18.02 -5.33 -12.94
N ALA A 70 18.01 -5.84 -14.18
CA ALA A 70 17.22 -5.25 -15.26
C ALA A 70 15.71 -5.27 -14.97
N SER A 71 15.21 -6.33 -14.36
CA SER A 71 13.80 -6.41 -13.96
C SER A 71 13.47 -5.42 -12.84
N TRP A 72 14.32 -5.32 -11.82
CA TRP A 72 14.16 -4.36 -10.73
C TRP A 72 14.29 -2.91 -11.22
N GLU A 73 15.24 -2.60 -12.10
CA GLU A 73 15.46 -1.25 -12.62
C GLU A 73 14.20 -0.69 -13.32
N ALA A 74 13.43 -1.56 -13.99
CA ALA A 74 12.13 -1.21 -14.59
C ALA A 74 10.96 -1.23 -13.61
N SER A 75 11.18 -1.57 -12.33
CA SER A 75 10.11 -1.74 -11.35
C SER A 75 9.66 -0.42 -10.72
N ALA A 76 8.44 -0.45 -10.15
CA ALA A 76 7.92 0.67 -9.36
C ALA A 76 8.73 0.92 -8.06
N MET A 77 9.47 -0.08 -7.57
CA MET A 77 10.34 0.04 -6.39
C MET A 77 11.53 0.96 -6.70
N ARG A 78 12.25 0.69 -7.80
CA ARG A 78 13.35 1.55 -8.26
C ARG A 78 12.87 2.97 -8.54
N GLY A 79 11.71 3.10 -9.20
CA GLY A 79 11.09 4.37 -9.55
C GLY A 79 10.35 5.06 -8.41
N MET A 80 10.44 4.59 -7.17
CA MET A 80 9.61 5.10 -6.08
C MET A 80 9.91 6.57 -5.76
N THR A 81 11.17 6.99 -5.79
CA THR A 81 11.58 8.41 -5.81
C THR A 81 12.51 8.63 -7.00
N ARG A 82 12.23 9.67 -7.78
CA ARG A 82 12.96 10.03 -8.99
C ARG A 82 13.35 11.49 -8.96
N ASP A 83 14.51 11.83 -9.53
CA ASP A 83 14.93 13.21 -9.73
C ASP A 83 14.03 13.87 -10.78
N ALA A 84 13.42 15.02 -10.45
CA ALA A 84 12.49 15.70 -11.34
C ALA A 84 13.15 16.28 -12.60
N ALA A 85 14.47 16.46 -12.60
CA ALA A 85 15.20 16.96 -13.77
C ALA A 85 15.30 15.89 -14.89
N THR A 86 15.33 14.61 -14.52
CA THR A 86 15.52 13.48 -15.45
C THR A 86 14.31 12.57 -15.56
N ALA A 87 13.36 12.65 -14.60
CA ALA A 87 12.19 11.80 -14.59
C ALA A 87 11.17 12.16 -15.67
N GLU A 88 10.57 11.14 -16.27
CA GLU A 88 9.30 11.31 -16.97
C GLU A 88 8.20 11.58 -15.93
N ILE A 89 7.56 12.76 -16.02
CA ILE A 89 6.49 13.20 -15.13
C ILE A 89 5.19 13.26 -15.93
N ARG A 90 4.20 12.49 -15.50
CA ARG A 90 2.89 12.37 -16.16
C ARG A 90 1.90 13.47 -15.77
N ALA A 91 2.10 14.06 -14.60
CA ALA A 91 1.27 15.16 -14.13
C ALA A 91 1.44 16.40 -15.03
N PRO A 92 0.36 17.03 -15.46
CA PRO A 92 0.42 18.27 -16.26
C PRO A 92 0.81 19.46 -15.38
N PHE A 93 1.83 20.21 -15.82
CA PHE A 93 2.22 21.49 -15.22
C PHE A 93 1.86 22.64 -16.18
N ASP A 94 0.59 22.70 -16.56
CA ASP A 94 0.01 23.54 -17.60
C ASP A 94 -0.73 24.78 -17.08
N GLY A 95 -0.50 25.14 -15.82
CA GLY A 95 -1.22 26.20 -15.12
C GLY A 95 -2.45 25.70 -14.37
N ALA A 96 -2.62 24.37 -14.27
CA ALA A 96 -3.72 23.78 -13.51
C ALA A 96 -3.73 24.27 -12.05
N GLN A 97 -4.93 24.49 -11.53
CA GLN A 97 -5.14 24.98 -10.17
C GLN A 97 -5.87 23.94 -9.33
N LEU A 98 -5.43 23.82 -8.08
CA LEU A 98 -6.09 23.05 -7.02
C LEU A 98 -6.48 24.00 -5.89
N ARG A 99 -7.75 24.02 -5.52
CA ARG A 99 -8.26 24.81 -4.41
C ARG A 99 -8.61 23.92 -3.22
N VAL A 100 -8.24 24.34 -2.01
CA VAL A 100 -8.65 23.71 -0.74
C VAL A 100 -8.96 24.81 0.27
N GLY A 101 -10.22 24.97 0.64
CA GLY A 101 -10.66 26.15 1.39
C GLY A 101 -10.35 27.41 0.61
N ASP A 102 -9.63 28.34 1.24
CA ASP A 102 -9.20 29.59 0.62
C ASP A 102 -7.79 29.51 -0.01
N ASP A 103 -7.10 28.39 0.15
CA ASP A 103 -5.77 28.20 -0.41
C ASP A 103 -5.86 27.71 -1.87
N THR A 104 -4.92 28.15 -2.69
CA THR A 104 -4.78 27.72 -4.09
C THR A 104 -3.37 27.28 -4.38
N ALA A 105 -3.21 26.09 -4.95
CA ALA A 105 -1.96 25.62 -5.54
C ALA A 105 -2.04 25.67 -7.06
N THR A 106 -1.04 26.28 -7.70
CA THR A 106 -0.93 26.36 -9.17
C THR A 106 0.31 25.59 -9.62
N MET A 107 0.15 24.67 -10.55
CA MET A 107 1.20 23.80 -11.10
C MET A 107 1.61 24.32 -12.48
N GLU A 108 2.84 24.81 -12.62
CA GLU A 108 3.31 25.51 -13.82
C GLU A 108 4.66 25.00 -14.32
N LEU A 109 4.85 25.06 -15.63
CA LEU A 109 6.17 24.91 -16.28
C LEU A 109 6.65 26.29 -16.71
N ARG A 110 7.71 26.80 -16.07
CA ARG A 110 8.32 28.09 -16.36
C ARG A 110 9.78 27.95 -16.70
N GLY A 111 10.21 28.39 -17.87
CA GLY A 111 11.61 28.31 -18.29
C GLY A 111 12.20 26.90 -18.24
N GLY A 112 11.40 25.87 -18.56
CA GLY A 112 11.81 24.47 -18.46
C GLY A 112 11.79 23.88 -17.05
N GLN A 113 11.50 24.66 -16.02
CA GLN A 113 11.42 24.21 -14.62
C GLN A 113 9.95 24.06 -14.20
N ARG A 114 9.63 22.91 -13.57
CA ARG A 114 8.32 22.68 -12.96
C ARG A 114 8.29 23.36 -11.58
N THR A 115 7.22 24.10 -11.34
CA THR A 115 7.00 24.83 -10.08
C THR A 115 5.59 24.59 -9.57
N MET A 116 5.44 24.64 -8.24
CA MET A 116 4.15 24.69 -7.57
C MET A 116 4.11 25.97 -6.74
N ARG A 117 3.14 26.84 -7.06
CA ARG A 117 2.90 28.09 -6.34
C ARG A 117 1.68 27.90 -5.45
N VAL A 118 1.86 28.07 -4.15
CA VAL A 118 0.78 27.97 -3.15
C VAL A 118 0.49 29.36 -2.60
N VAL A 119 -0.78 29.77 -2.68
CA VAL A 119 -1.27 31.04 -2.13
C VAL A 119 -2.24 30.72 -1.02
N GLY A 120 -1.93 31.15 0.19
CA GLY A 120 -2.81 30.97 1.35
C GLY A 120 -3.89 32.07 1.42
N ALA A 121 -4.86 31.88 2.34
CA ALA A 121 -5.97 32.83 2.60
C ALA A 121 -5.50 34.26 2.92
N SER A 122 -4.31 34.43 3.48
CA SER A 122 -3.70 35.76 3.75
C SER A 122 -3.15 36.45 2.50
N GLY A 123 -3.20 35.81 1.34
CA GLY A 123 -2.55 36.27 0.11
C GLY A 123 -1.04 36.00 0.05
N ALA A 124 -0.43 35.47 1.12
CA ALA A 124 0.96 35.09 1.12
C ALA A 124 1.21 33.95 0.13
N ALA A 125 2.16 34.14 -0.78
CA ALA A 125 2.51 33.19 -1.80
C ALA A 125 3.85 32.54 -1.53
N GLN A 126 3.92 31.21 -1.67
CA GLN A 126 5.14 30.42 -1.64
C GLN A 126 5.30 29.71 -2.99
N THR A 127 6.48 29.79 -3.58
CA THR A 127 6.78 29.08 -4.81
C THR A 127 7.88 28.07 -4.57
N PHE A 128 7.62 26.84 -4.99
CA PHE A 128 8.52 25.70 -4.84
C PHE A 128 8.96 25.22 -6.23
N ARG A 129 10.26 25.11 -6.46
CA ARG A 129 10.82 24.41 -7.62
C ARG A 129 10.78 22.91 -7.33
N ILE A 130 10.19 22.14 -8.22
CA ILE A 130 10.10 20.67 -8.07
C ILE A 130 11.50 20.08 -8.21
N THR A 131 11.91 19.28 -7.23
CA THR A 131 13.21 18.59 -7.20
C THR A 131 13.06 17.09 -7.32
N LYS A 132 11.97 16.51 -6.78
CA LYS A 132 11.73 15.08 -6.84
C LYS A 132 10.27 14.78 -7.12
N VAL A 133 10.03 13.63 -7.73
CA VAL A 133 8.71 13.04 -7.89
C VAL A 133 8.69 11.68 -7.20
N VAL A 134 7.66 11.44 -6.40
CA VAL A 134 7.48 10.23 -5.59
C VAL A 134 6.27 9.44 -6.12
N GLY A 135 6.47 8.13 -6.33
CA GLY A 135 5.48 7.27 -6.94
C GLY A 135 5.58 7.25 -8.47
N GLY A 136 4.49 6.90 -9.17
CA GLY A 136 4.46 6.79 -10.63
C GLY A 136 3.60 5.65 -11.15
N ARG A 137 3.04 4.82 -10.25
CA ARG A 137 2.12 3.73 -10.63
C ARG A 137 0.65 4.14 -10.56
N TYR A 138 0.25 4.79 -9.47
CA TYR A 138 -1.14 5.22 -9.21
C TYR A 138 -1.28 6.73 -9.18
N ARG A 139 -0.21 7.40 -8.76
CA ARG A 139 -0.14 8.85 -8.60
C ARG A 139 1.30 9.33 -8.60
N GLU A 140 1.45 10.63 -8.72
CA GLU A 140 2.71 11.35 -8.51
C GLU A 140 2.51 12.37 -7.38
N ASP A 141 3.33 12.23 -6.34
CA ASP A 141 3.53 13.21 -5.27
C ASP A 141 4.81 14.00 -5.56
N PHE A 142 4.90 15.24 -5.11
CA PHE A 142 6.01 16.13 -5.45
C PHE A 142 6.74 16.61 -4.22
N VAL A 143 8.06 16.73 -4.38
CA VAL A 143 8.95 17.39 -3.44
C VAL A 143 9.53 18.62 -4.12
N GLY A 144 9.64 19.71 -3.41
CA GLY A 144 10.17 20.94 -3.95
C GLY A 144 10.92 21.75 -2.92
N VAL A 145 11.79 22.62 -3.44
CA VAL A 145 12.59 23.56 -2.66
C VAL A 145 12.00 24.96 -2.84
N GLY A 146 11.70 25.62 -1.71
CA GLY A 146 11.30 27.00 -1.61
C GLY A 146 12.45 27.93 -1.25
N ALA A 147 12.10 29.14 -0.79
CA ALA A 147 13.09 30.17 -0.40
C ALA A 147 13.98 29.76 0.79
N SER A 148 13.52 28.83 1.65
CA SER A 148 14.30 28.34 2.80
C SER A 148 15.44 27.38 2.42
N GLY A 149 15.48 26.89 1.18
CA GLY A 149 16.44 25.87 0.75
C GLY A 149 16.08 24.44 1.17
N GLU A 150 15.07 24.25 2.03
CA GLU A 150 14.67 22.94 2.51
C GLU A 150 13.73 22.22 1.52
N GLU A 151 13.88 20.91 1.41
CA GLU A 151 12.98 20.06 0.64
C GLU A 151 11.68 19.79 1.38
N ARG A 152 10.57 20.23 0.79
CA ARG A 152 9.22 20.10 1.34
C ARG A 152 8.37 19.16 0.53
N VAL A 153 7.56 18.37 1.20
CA VAL A 153 6.48 17.60 0.56
C VAL A 153 5.38 18.58 0.15
N LEU A 154 5.06 18.61 -1.14
CA LEU A 154 4.13 19.60 -1.69
C LEU A 154 2.68 19.13 -1.57
N PRO A 155 1.73 20.09 -1.47
CA PRO A 155 0.35 19.77 -1.11
C PRO A 155 -0.48 19.17 -2.25
N ALA A 156 -0.10 19.32 -3.51
CA ALA A 156 -0.85 18.76 -4.62
C ALA A 156 -0.26 17.45 -5.12
N THR A 157 -1.12 16.47 -5.32
CA THR A 157 -0.85 15.13 -5.86
C THR A 157 -1.63 14.94 -7.15
N TYR A 158 -1.05 14.32 -8.17
CA TYR A 158 -1.75 13.96 -9.40
C TYR A 158 -2.15 12.49 -9.40
N VAL A 159 -3.45 12.22 -9.47
CA VAL A 159 -4.02 10.86 -9.43
C VAL A 159 -4.33 10.39 -10.85
N PHE A 160 -3.73 9.29 -11.28
CA PHE A 160 -3.86 8.80 -12.67
C PHE A 160 -5.25 8.25 -12.99
N ALA A 161 -5.90 7.58 -12.04
CA ALA A 161 -7.23 7.00 -12.24
C ALA A 161 -8.31 8.06 -12.54
N THR A 162 -8.16 9.24 -11.99
CA THR A 162 -9.08 10.39 -12.20
C THR A 162 -8.53 11.45 -13.12
N ARG A 163 -7.23 11.37 -13.50
CA ARG A 163 -6.51 12.38 -14.28
C ARG A 163 -6.67 13.78 -13.69
N SER A 164 -6.60 13.89 -12.38
CA SER A 164 -6.85 15.14 -11.67
C SER A 164 -5.87 15.37 -10.53
N TRP A 165 -5.68 16.63 -10.21
CA TRP A 165 -4.98 17.06 -9.03
C TRP A 165 -5.87 16.89 -7.79
N ARG A 166 -5.27 16.55 -6.68
CA ARG A 166 -5.91 16.40 -5.37
C ARG A 166 -5.00 16.93 -4.28
N TYR A 167 -5.58 17.41 -3.19
CA TYR A 167 -4.80 17.72 -2.01
C TYR A 167 -4.23 16.44 -1.39
N LYS A 168 -2.90 16.39 -1.28
CA LYS A 168 -2.19 15.22 -0.72
C LYS A 168 -2.67 14.88 0.69
N GLY A 169 -3.00 15.88 1.51
CA GLY A 169 -3.54 15.69 2.85
C GLY A 169 -4.80 14.83 2.92
N TYR A 170 -5.54 14.71 1.82
CA TYR A 170 -6.75 13.87 1.72
C TYR A 170 -6.48 12.48 1.15
N SER A 171 -5.23 12.03 1.13
CA SER A 171 -4.84 10.66 0.75
C SER A 171 -5.13 9.64 1.83
N VAL A 172 -5.47 10.08 3.03
CA VAL A 172 -5.68 9.27 4.23
C VAL A 172 -6.95 9.71 4.97
N MET A 173 -7.36 8.97 5.99
CA MET A 173 -8.54 9.24 6.78
C MET A 173 -8.32 10.42 7.72
N VAL A 174 -8.50 11.62 7.20
CA VAL A 174 -8.48 12.89 7.94
C VAL A 174 -9.76 13.67 7.65
N LYS A 175 -10.23 14.41 8.63
CA LYS A 175 -11.35 15.35 8.44
C LYS A 175 -10.92 16.51 7.55
N GLU A 176 -11.90 17.18 6.97
CA GLU A 176 -11.69 18.39 6.19
C GLU A 176 -10.77 19.39 6.91
N ARG A 177 -9.86 19.97 6.17
CA ARG A 177 -8.89 20.95 6.67
C ARG A 177 -9.13 22.30 5.99
N PRO A 178 -9.05 23.41 6.74
CA PRO A 178 -9.29 24.73 6.19
C PRO A 178 -8.16 25.22 5.26
N GLN A 179 -6.97 24.59 5.34
CA GLN A 179 -5.77 25.07 4.64
C GLN A 179 -4.91 23.92 4.14
N MET A 180 -4.18 24.15 3.05
CA MET A 180 -3.11 23.30 2.59
C MET A 180 -1.91 23.37 3.52
N SER A 181 -1.21 22.24 3.74
CA SER A 181 0.04 22.22 4.48
C SER A 181 1.22 22.17 3.51
N THR A 182 2.17 23.09 3.67
CA THR A 182 3.49 23.08 3.02
C THR A 182 4.61 22.79 4.02
N ARG A 183 4.27 22.33 5.24
CA ARG A 183 5.21 22.14 6.34
C ARG A 183 5.89 20.77 6.35
N GLY A 184 5.39 19.81 5.58
CA GLY A 184 5.93 18.46 5.55
C GLY A 184 7.38 18.46 5.05
N GLN A 185 8.30 17.88 5.84
CA GLN A 185 9.70 17.71 5.45
C GLN A 185 9.86 16.38 4.72
N TRP A 186 10.48 16.40 3.54
CA TRP A 186 10.70 15.18 2.76
C TRP A 186 11.55 14.17 3.53
N SER A 187 12.59 14.62 4.23
CA SER A 187 13.47 13.78 5.05
C SER A 187 12.72 12.96 6.10
N ARG A 188 11.63 13.48 6.65
CA ARG A 188 10.85 12.84 7.72
C ARG A 188 9.65 12.04 7.22
N GLU A 189 9.00 12.48 6.13
CA GLU A 189 7.71 11.93 5.73
C GLU A 189 7.82 10.87 4.62
N CYS A 190 8.74 11.05 3.66
CA CYS A 190 8.82 10.18 2.50
C CYS A 190 10.12 9.40 2.43
N LEU A 191 11.24 10.04 2.80
CA LEU A 191 12.57 9.54 2.55
C LEU A 191 12.80 8.12 3.11
N PRO A 192 12.40 7.79 4.35
CA PRO A 192 12.73 6.50 4.96
C PRO A 192 12.13 5.28 4.27
N CYS A 193 10.93 5.43 3.68
CA CYS A 193 10.20 4.31 3.06
C CYS A 193 10.34 4.29 1.53
N HIS A 194 10.74 5.41 0.93
CA HIS A 194 10.73 5.59 -0.52
C HIS A 194 12.14 5.65 -1.13
N ASN A 195 13.18 5.43 -0.31
CA ASN A 195 14.59 5.43 -0.72
C ASN A 195 15.37 4.35 0.04
N THR A 196 16.65 4.21 -0.28
CA THR A 196 17.56 3.27 0.37
C THR A 196 18.45 3.98 1.38
N LEU A 197 18.32 3.57 2.64
CA LEU A 197 19.07 4.05 3.80
C LEU A 197 19.75 2.89 4.52
N PRO A 198 20.82 3.15 5.30
CA PRO A 198 21.33 2.17 6.24
C PRO A 198 20.26 1.76 7.26
N LEU A 199 20.17 0.46 7.56
CA LEU A 199 19.16 -0.06 8.48
C LEU A 199 19.26 0.58 9.88
N ALA A 200 20.49 0.85 10.35
CA ALA A 200 20.73 1.50 11.64
C ALA A 200 19.92 2.77 11.83
N THR A 201 19.74 3.56 10.74
CA THR A 201 18.96 4.81 10.76
C THR A 201 17.50 4.61 11.19
N MET A 202 16.96 3.41 10.99
CA MET A 202 15.57 3.05 11.31
C MET A 202 15.39 2.39 12.68
N LEU A 203 16.50 2.14 13.42
CA LEU A 203 16.48 1.37 14.66
C LEU A 203 16.63 2.22 15.92
N TYR A 204 16.87 3.52 15.82
CA TYR A 204 17.24 4.35 16.99
C TYR A 204 16.20 4.30 18.10
N ASP A 205 14.94 4.46 17.76
CA ASP A 205 13.82 4.44 18.70
C ASP A 205 13.33 3.02 19.03
N ASP A 206 13.78 2.00 18.31
CA ASP A 206 13.59 0.60 18.69
C ASP A 206 14.64 0.15 19.70
N ILE A 207 15.86 0.73 19.65
CA ILE A 207 16.95 0.49 20.61
C ILE A 207 16.64 1.21 21.92
N ASP A 208 16.24 2.46 21.87
CA ASP A 208 15.84 3.25 23.02
C ASP A 208 14.47 3.91 22.78
N PRO A 209 13.41 3.41 23.44
CA PRO A 209 12.05 3.90 23.27
C PRO A 209 11.81 5.35 23.65
N ASP A 210 12.68 5.96 24.43
CA ASP A 210 12.57 7.35 24.86
C ASP A 210 13.23 8.32 23.85
N VAL A 211 13.98 7.80 22.88
CA VAL A 211 14.55 8.59 21.79
C VAL A 211 13.44 8.98 20.79
N PRO A 212 13.37 10.24 20.37
CA PRO A 212 12.44 10.64 19.31
C PRO A 212 12.75 9.94 18.00
N SER A 213 11.78 9.22 17.46
CA SER A 213 11.90 8.72 16.08
C SER A 213 11.87 9.87 15.09
N TYR A 214 12.82 9.94 14.19
CA TYR A 214 12.82 10.98 13.19
C TYR A 214 11.72 10.81 12.13
N GLN A 215 11.19 9.60 11.94
CA GLN A 215 10.03 9.35 11.09
C GLN A 215 8.71 9.11 11.84
N GLY A 216 8.76 9.11 13.18
CA GLY A 216 7.62 8.79 14.03
C GLY A 216 7.37 7.29 14.17
N LYS A 217 7.06 6.83 15.37
CA LYS A 217 6.72 5.43 15.69
C LYS A 217 5.33 5.08 15.20
N LEU A 218 5.20 4.78 13.91
CA LEU A 218 3.89 4.46 13.34
C LEU A 218 3.50 3.00 13.59
N SER A 219 4.47 2.09 13.61
CA SER A 219 4.24 0.65 13.81
C SER A 219 4.01 0.29 15.28
N ASP A 220 4.80 0.82 16.22
CA ASP A 220 4.77 0.41 17.63
C ASP A 220 3.50 0.80 18.36
N ARG A 221 2.93 1.97 18.02
CA ARG A 221 1.71 2.46 18.65
C ARG A 221 0.46 1.69 18.26
N VAL A 222 0.51 0.96 17.16
CA VAL A 222 -0.62 0.22 16.59
C VAL A 222 -0.34 -1.26 16.40
N MET A 223 0.87 -1.73 16.69
CA MET A 223 1.21 -3.14 16.77
C MET A 223 1.05 -3.61 18.21
N PRO A 224 0.30 -4.69 18.48
CA PRO A 224 0.27 -5.29 19.81
C PRO A 224 1.69 -5.68 20.26
N ARG A 225 2.06 -5.38 21.51
CA ARG A 225 3.39 -5.68 22.06
C ARG A 225 3.85 -7.14 21.83
N ALA A 226 2.93 -8.09 21.90
CA ALA A 226 3.22 -9.51 21.65
C ALA A 226 3.60 -9.80 20.18
N ARG A 227 3.46 -8.85 19.26
CA ARG A 227 3.78 -8.95 17.83
C ARG A 227 4.86 -7.97 17.39
N ALA A 228 5.38 -7.17 18.32
CA ALA A 228 6.42 -6.19 18.03
C ALA A 228 7.81 -6.84 18.00
N TRP A 229 8.63 -6.44 17.06
CA TRP A 229 10.07 -6.69 17.04
C TRP A 229 10.74 -5.75 18.02
N THR A 230 11.91 -6.11 18.51
CA THR A 230 12.67 -5.31 19.48
C THR A 230 14.12 -5.20 19.02
N ALA A 231 14.76 -4.07 19.33
CA ALA A 231 16.18 -3.88 19.13
C ALA A 231 16.87 -3.52 20.44
N ARG A 232 18.17 -3.84 20.56
CA ARG A 232 19.02 -3.42 21.69
C ARG A 232 20.46 -3.27 21.24
N ALA A 233 21.21 -2.41 21.92
CA ALA A 233 22.66 -2.35 21.77
C ALA A 233 23.32 -3.60 22.37
N LEU A 234 24.35 -4.12 21.69
CA LEU A 234 25.25 -5.19 22.16
C LEU A 234 26.56 -4.58 22.64
N ASP A 235 27.06 -3.57 21.95
CA ASP A 235 28.27 -2.79 22.31
C ASP A 235 27.89 -1.29 22.26
N GLU A 236 27.53 -0.73 23.42
CA GLU A 236 27.16 0.70 23.51
C GLU A 236 28.29 1.65 23.10
N PRO A 237 29.56 1.47 23.52
CA PRO A 237 30.67 2.32 23.05
C PRO A 237 30.90 2.21 21.55
N GLY A 238 30.83 1.02 20.96
CA GLY A 238 30.97 0.79 19.54
C GLY A 238 29.84 1.46 18.74
N LEU A 239 28.60 1.28 19.19
CA LEU A 239 27.44 1.94 18.59
C LEU A 239 27.53 3.47 18.71
N GLY A 240 27.96 4.01 19.85
CA GLY A 240 28.18 5.43 20.05
C GLY A 240 29.18 6.02 19.03
N ARG A 241 30.27 5.32 18.74
CA ARG A 241 31.24 5.72 17.69
C ARG A 241 30.62 5.70 16.29
N ALA A 242 29.85 4.68 15.97
CA ALA A 242 29.16 4.59 14.67
C ALA A 242 28.13 5.72 14.49
N LEU A 243 27.39 6.05 15.54
CA LEU A 243 26.44 7.18 15.54
C LEU A 243 27.17 8.53 15.39
N ALA A 244 28.32 8.71 16.05
CA ALA A 244 29.11 9.93 15.92
C ALA A 244 29.57 10.13 14.46
N ALA A 245 30.06 9.07 13.80
CA ALA A 245 30.45 9.14 12.39
C ALA A 245 29.27 9.47 11.46
N GLU A 246 28.08 8.94 11.72
CA GLU A 246 26.87 9.25 10.93
C GLU A 246 26.43 10.71 11.15
N ILE A 247 26.50 11.23 12.39
CA ILE A 247 26.21 12.65 12.70
C ILE A 247 27.19 13.58 11.96
N GLU A 248 28.49 13.27 11.98
CA GLU A 248 29.51 14.05 11.26
C GLU A 248 29.29 14.04 9.75
N LEU A 249 28.96 12.88 9.18
CA LEU A 249 28.63 12.74 7.76
C LEU A 249 27.46 13.66 7.36
N LEU A 250 26.47 13.80 8.24
CA LEU A 250 25.31 14.67 8.04
C LEU A 250 25.63 16.16 8.31
N GLY A 251 26.87 16.51 8.62
CA GLY A 251 27.27 17.89 8.95
C GLY A 251 26.85 18.35 10.34
N GLY A 252 26.43 17.42 11.20
CA GLY A 252 26.15 17.69 12.61
C GLY A 252 27.39 17.60 13.49
N THR A 253 27.23 17.94 14.77
CA THR A 253 28.29 17.80 15.79
C THR A 253 27.90 16.69 16.75
N PRO A 254 28.69 15.60 16.85
CA PRO A 254 28.42 14.55 17.83
C PRO A 254 28.47 15.12 19.26
N PRO A 255 27.61 14.63 20.17
CA PRO A 255 27.72 14.97 21.57
C PRO A 255 29.07 14.42 22.10
N GLY A 256 29.72 15.13 23.01
CA GLY A 256 31.00 14.70 23.59
C GLY A 256 30.90 13.36 24.34
N ALA A 257 31.43 13.28 25.57
CA ALA A 257 31.26 12.06 26.39
C ALA A 257 29.77 11.93 26.82
N ALA A 258 28.97 11.31 25.96
CA ALA A 258 27.53 11.21 26.08
C ALA A 258 27.07 9.78 26.36
N SER A 259 25.92 9.66 26.99
CA SER A 259 25.23 8.36 27.09
C SER A 259 24.80 7.84 25.71
N LEU A 260 24.49 6.55 25.60
CA LEU A 260 23.92 6.00 24.36
C LEU A 260 22.61 6.71 24.00
N HIS A 261 21.77 7.04 24.98
CA HIS A 261 20.55 7.83 24.80
C HIS A 261 20.82 9.17 24.10
N ASP A 262 21.80 9.93 24.61
CA ASP A 262 22.15 11.22 24.02
C ASP A 262 22.67 11.07 22.58
N SER A 263 23.49 10.05 22.33
CA SER A 263 24.02 9.74 21.00
C SER A 263 22.93 9.36 19.99
N LEU A 264 21.97 8.51 20.40
CA LEU A 264 20.82 8.14 19.58
C LEU A 264 19.90 9.34 19.33
N SER A 265 19.65 10.17 20.35
CA SER A 265 18.84 11.39 20.23
C SER A 265 19.48 12.41 19.29
N ALA A 266 20.80 12.59 19.37
CA ALA A 266 21.56 13.46 18.48
C ALA A 266 21.53 12.94 17.03
N ALA A 267 21.70 11.64 16.82
CA ALA A 267 21.62 11.01 15.50
C ALA A 267 20.22 11.14 14.88
N ALA A 268 19.16 10.91 15.66
CA ALA A 268 17.79 11.11 15.22
C ALA A 268 17.52 12.57 14.84
N THR A 269 18.07 13.53 15.60
CA THR A 269 17.98 14.96 15.31
C THR A 269 18.74 15.33 14.04
N ALA A 270 19.98 14.86 13.87
CA ALA A 270 20.78 15.08 12.67
C ALA A 270 20.07 14.53 11.41
N ASN A 271 19.50 13.32 11.47
CA ASN A 271 18.69 12.77 10.40
C ASN A 271 17.49 13.68 10.06
N ALA A 272 16.78 14.16 11.06
CA ALA A 272 15.62 15.01 10.85
C ALA A 272 15.95 16.37 10.22
N GLN A 273 17.14 16.90 10.48
CA GLN A 273 17.56 18.24 10.07
C GLN A 273 18.39 18.26 8.80
N HIS A 274 19.26 17.28 8.59
CA HIS A 274 20.30 17.32 7.59
C HIS A 274 20.25 16.20 6.55
N LEU A 275 19.49 15.10 6.82
CA LEU A 275 19.40 14.01 5.86
C LEU A 275 18.68 14.48 4.59
N ASP A 276 19.37 14.38 3.46
CA ASP A 276 18.86 14.74 2.13
C ASP A 276 19.27 13.70 1.07
N GLY A 277 19.05 14.02 -0.21
CA GLY A 277 19.36 13.13 -1.33
C GLY A 277 20.82 12.74 -1.46
N ALA A 278 21.77 13.58 -1.00
CA ALA A 278 23.20 13.32 -1.08
C ALA A 278 23.65 12.28 -0.03
N HIS A 279 22.90 12.12 1.05
CA HIS A 279 23.20 11.20 2.14
C HIS A 279 22.54 9.83 1.99
N LEU A 280 21.75 9.61 0.92
CA LEU A 280 21.17 8.31 0.63
C LEU A 280 22.23 7.31 0.16
N ILE A 281 21.98 6.03 0.41
CA ILE A 281 22.69 4.96 -0.31
C ILE A 281 22.25 5.01 -1.78
N GLU A 282 20.92 5.15 -2.00
CA GLU A 282 20.35 5.22 -3.34
C GLU A 282 18.99 5.92 -3.34
N LEU A 283 18.74 6.74 -4.37
CA LEU A 283 17.43 7.32 -4.63
C LEU A 283 16.47 6.25 -5.17
N GLY A 284 15.31 6.11 -4.56
CA GLY A 284 14.39 5.00 -4.79
C GLY A 284 14.71 3.77 -3.91
N VAL A 285 13.90 2.73 -4.02
CA VAL A 285 14.04 1.50 -3.23
C VAL A 285 14.98 0.55 -3.96
N GLY A 286 16.25 0.52 -3.55
CA GLY A 286 17.32 -0.30 -4.10
C GLY A 286 17.32 -1.74 -3.59
N CYS A 287 18.29 -2.51 -4.07
CA CYS A 287 18.48 -3.90 -3.66
C CYS A 287 18.66 -4.00 -2.14
N GLU A 288 19.51 -3.15 -1.59
CA GLU A 288 19.89 -3.15 -0.18
C GLU A 288 18.84 -2.54 0.77
N ALA A 289 17.76 -1.91 0.25
CA ALA A 289 16.61 -1.57 1.06
C ALA A 289 15.89 -2.83 1.61
N CYS A 290 16.02 -3.96 0.89
CA CYS A 290 15.44 -5.25 1.25
C CYS A 290 16.51 -6.26 1.72
N HIS A 291 17.66 -6.30 1.03
CA HIS A 291 18.73 -7.26 1.33
C HIS A 291 19.67 -6.81 2.45
N ASN A 292 19.43 -5.62 3.03
CA ASN A 292 20.33 -4.92 3.95
C ASN A 292 21.73 -4.72 3.34
N GLY A 293 22.72 -4.26 4.11
CA GLY A 293 24.07 -4.01 3.60
C GLY A 293 24.71 -5.28 3.02
N ALA A 294 25.17 -5.20 1.78
CA ALA A 294 25.69 -6.32 1.01
C ALA A 294 27.09 -6.04 0.42
N ARG A 295 27.79 -5.00 0.88
CA ARG A 295 29.14 -4.65 0.41
C ARG A 295 30.13 -5.82 0.53
N ALA A 296 30.11 -6.53 1.67
CA ALA A 296 30.99 -7.68 1.89
C ALA A 296 30.69 -8.82 0.89
N HIS A 297 29.40 -9.07 0.58
CA HIS A 297 29.00 -10.02 -0.46
C HIS A 297 29.47 -9.57 -1.85
N ALA A 298 29.33 -8.29 -2.18
CA ALA A 298 29.78 -7.77 -3.47
C ALA A 298 31.32 -7.89 -3.67
N ALA A 299 32.07 -7.77 -2.59
CA ALA A 299 33.53 -7.96 -2.59
C ALA A 299 33.94 -9.43 -2.57
N GLU A 300 33.19 -10.28 -1.84
CA GLU A 300 33.44 -11.71 -1.68
C GLU A 300 32.14 -12.49 -1.86
N PRO A 301 31.82 -12.99 -3.07
CA PRO A 301 30.55 -13.65 -3.37
C PRO A 301 30.29 -14.94 -2.56
N ALA A 302 31.29 -15.52 -1.90
CA ALA A 302 31.14 -16.64 -0.99
C ALA A 302 30.42 -16.27 0.32
N LEU A 303 30.43 -14.98 0.71
CA LEU A 303 29.68 -14.45 1.82
C LEU A 303 28.23 -14.15 1.38
N HIS A 304 27.26 -14.80 1.97
CA HIS A 304 25.87 -14.59 1.58
C HIS A 304 25.21 -13.42 2.32
N PRO A 305 24.43 -12.57 1.64
CA PRO A 305 23.63 -11.53 2.29
C PRO A 305 22.51 -12.15 3.14
N SER A 306 22.03 -11.42 4.13
CA SER A 306 21.02 -11.89 5.07
C SER A 306 19.87 -10.91 5.23
N PHE A 307 18.62 -11.41 5.21
CA PHE A 307 17.47 -10.64 5.67
C PHE A 307 17.47 -10.44 7.19
N ALA A 308 18.09 -11.36 7.94
CA ALA A 308 18.30 -11.16 9.37
C ALA A 308 19.36 -10.10 9.59
N VAL A 309 19.14 -9.28 10.60
CA VAL A 309 20.14 -8.31 11.06
C VAL A 309 21.39 -9.05 11.54
N ARG A 310 22.54 -8.61 11.04
CA ARG A 310 23.88 -9.08 11.40
C ARG A 310 24.68 -7.89 11.89
N SER A 311 25.13 -7.90 13.12
CA SER A 311 25.91 -6.82 13.71
C SER A 311 26.46 -7.24 15.05
N ASP A 312 27.67 -6.82 15.37
CA ASP A 312 28.22 -6.93 16.72
C ASP A 312 27.80 -5.77 17.63
N LEU A 313 27.17 -4.73 17.04
CA LEU A 313 26.76 -3.52 17.75
C LEU A 313 25.29 -3.54 18.18
N VAL A 314 24.43 -4.18 17.38
CA VAL A 314 22.98 -4.16 17.56
C VAL A 314 22.37 -5.54 17.34
N GLU A 315 21.49 -5.95 18.23
CA GLU A 315 20.63 -7.12 18.04
C GLU A 315 19.20 -6.67 17.72
N VAL A 316 18.59 -7.30 16.72
CA VAL A 316 17.15 -7.22 16.47
C VAL A 316 16.54 -8.60 16.70
N ALA A 317 15.53 -8.68 17.56
CA ALA A 317 14.90 -9.91 17.97
C ALA A 317 13.44 -9.99 17.49
N PRO A 318 12.98 -11.17 17.04
CA PRO A 318 11.59 -11.39 16.67
C PRO A 318 10.67 -11.28 17.90
N PRO A 319 9.35 -11.14 17.69
CA PRO A 319 8.37 -11.16 18.77
C PRO A 319 8.54 -12.38 19.68
N ARG A 320 8.28 -12.18 20.97
CA ARG A 320 8.46 -13.22 21.99
C ARG A 320 7.78 -14.55 21.59
N GLY A 321 8.52 -15.64 21.66
CA GLY A 321 8.06 -16.98 21.30
C GLY A 321 8.15 -17.30 19.81
N GLN A 322 8.64 -16.39 18.98
CA GLN A 322 8.93 -16.63 17.56
C GLN A 322 10.42 -16.95 17.37
N ARG A 323 10.74 -17.68 16.29
CA ARG A 323 12.10 -18.20 16.05
C ARG A 323 12.95 -17.34 15.12
N GLY A 324 12.39 -16.28 14.51
CA GLY A 324 13.10 -15.52 13.49
C GLY A 324 13.40 -16.37 12.24
N THR A 325 12.38 -17.07 11.71
CA THR A 325 12.53 -17.82 10.46
C THR A 325 12.82 -16.87 9.29
N ARG A 326 13.35 -17.41 8.17
CA ARG A 326 13.57 -16.61 6.95
C ARG A 326 12.29 -15.87 6.51
N ALA A 327 11.12 -16.52 6.57
CA ALA A 327 9.84 -15.90 6.26
C ALA A 327 9.54 -14.70 7.17
N GLN A 328 9.76 -14.85 8.47
CA GLN A 328 9.55 -13.78 9.45
C GLN A 328 10.48 -12.59 9.22
N TRP A 329 11.76 -12.81 8.89
CA TRP A 329 12.71 -11.76 8.55
C TRP A 329 12.32 -11.02 7.26
N ILE A 330 11.92 -11.74 6.20
CA ILE A 330 11.41 -11.12 4.97
C ILE A 330 10.17 -10.25 5.28
N ASN A 331 9.24 -10.77 6.07
CA ASN A 331 8.04 -10.04 6.47
C ASN A 331 8.37 -8.79 7.29
N HIS A 332 9.34 -8.88 8.20
CA HIS A 332 9.85 -7.74 8.96
C HIS A 332 10.47 -6.68 8.04
N THR A 333 11.29 -7.11 7.08
CA THR A 333 11.88 -6.20 6.09
C THR A 333 10.83 -5.46 5.27
N CYS A 334 9.80 -6.15 4.76
CA CYS A 334 8.70 -5.51 4.04
C CYS A 334 7.92 -4.54 4.95
N ALA A 335 7.70 -4.94 6.19
CA ALA A 335 6.96 -4.15 7.17
C ALA A 335 7.67 -2.85 7.57
N LYS A 336 8.98 -2.72 7.41
CA LYS A 336 9.68 -1.43 7.63
C LYS A 336 9.01 -0.25 6.91
N CYS A 337 8.45 -0.51 5.72
CA CYS A 337 7.78 0.49 4.89
C CYS A 337 6.26 0.29 4.84
N HIS A 338 5.78 -0.97 4.84
CA HIS A 338 4.36 -1.33 4.71
C HIS A 338 3.63 -1.47 6.05
N THR A 339 4.01 -0.69 7.06
CA THR A 339 3.29 -0.60 8.35
C THR A 339 2.75 0.80 8.62
N VAL A 340 2.89 1.71 7.68
CA VAL A 340 2.67 3.13 7.91
C VAL A 340 1.19 3.47 7.99
N LEU A 341 0.78 4.08 9.10
CA LEU A 341 -0.55 4.64 9.31
C LEU A 341 -0.43 6.17 9.41
N PHE A 342 -0.44 6.85 8.26
CA PHE A 342 -0.19 8.29 8.14
C PHE A 342 -1.22 9.20 8.81
N SER A 343 -2.39 8.68 9.17
CA SER A 343 -3.43 9.48 9.80
C SER A 343 -3.55 9.16 11.29
N ARG A 344 -4.09 10.14 12.04
CA ARG A 344 -4.54 9.93 13.42
C ARG A 344 -5.95 9.34 13.48
N TYR A 345 -6.38 8.64 12.43
CA TYR A 345 -7.67 7.99 12.39
C TYR A 345 -7.80 6.98 13.53
N GLU A 346 -8.87 7.11 14.29
CA GLU A 346 -9.01 6.42 15.56
C GLU A 346 -9.22 4.92 15.40
N TRP A 347 -10.06 4.53 14.43
CA TRP A 347 -10.53 3.15 14.31
C TRP A 347 -9.61 2.27 13.47
N THR A 348 -9.58 0.99 13.82
CA THR A 348 -8.98 -0.11 13.06
C THR A 348 -10.05 -1.17 12.80
N TRP A 349 -9.79 -2.13 11.91
CA TRP A 349 -10.68 -3.28 11.76
C TRP A 349 -10.75 -4.12 13.05
N GLU A 350 -11.68 -5.08 13.10
CA GLU A 350 -12.00 -5.97 14.23
C GLU A 350 -12.45 -5.20 15.50
N GLY A 351 -13.10 -4.05 15.30
CA GLY A 351 -13.62 -3.21 16.37
C GLY A 351 -12.56 -2.55 17.25
N GLY A 352 -11.32 -2.58 16.84
CA GLY A 352 -10.21 -1.96 17.57
C GLY A 352 -10.06 -0.47 17.31
N THR A 353 -9.23 0.16 18.13
CA THR A 353 -8.73 1.53 17.92
C THR A 353 -7.21 1.52 17.85
N ARG A 354 -6.60 2.65 17.51
CA ARG A 354 -5.12 2.77 17.48
C ARG A 354 -4.47 2.48 18.83
N THR A 355 -5.18 2.69 19.92
CA THR A 355 -4.65 2.60 21.28
C THR A 355 -5.16 1.40 22.06
N VAL A 356 -6.35 0.89 21.69
CA VAL A 356 -6.99 -0.23 22.39
C VAL A 356 -7.26 -1.36 21.42
N ASN A 357 -6.64 -2.51 21.66
CA ASN A 357 -6.78 -3.72 20.85
C ASN A 357 -6.72 -3.46 19.33
N PRO A 358 -5.65 -2.83 18.82
CA PRO A 358 -5.61 -2.42 17.43
C PRO A 358 -5.72 -3.63 16.50
N GLY A 359 -6.73 -3.57 15.63
CA GLY A 359 -6.92 -4.49 14.52
C GLY A 359 -6.14 -4.06 13.27
N GLY A 360 -6.59 -4.47 12.09
CA GLY A 360 -5.95 -4.12 10.83
C GLY A 360 -6.21 -2.68 10.37
N SER A 361 -5.38 -2.20 9.45
CA SER A 361 -5.53 -0.88 8.82
C SER A 361 -6.70 -0.86 7.84
N SER A 362 -7.26 0.32 7.60
CA SER A 362 -8.35 0.51 6.65
C SER A 362 -7.90 1.14 5.32
N ILE A 363 -6.62 1.50 5.20
CA ILE A 363 -6.02 2.14 4.02
C ILE A 363 -4.80 1.37 3.54
N SER A 364 -4.37 1.61 2.31
CA SER A 364 -3.08 1.13 1.78
C SER A 364 -1.91 1.66 2.61
N SER A 365 -0.77 1.00 2.53
CA SER A 365 0.48 1.20 3.28
C SER A 365 0.58 0.49 4.63
N GLY A 366 -0.46 -0.21 5.08
CA GLY A 366 -0.47 -1.02 6.30
C GLY A 366 -0.39 -2.52 6.06
N GLU A 367 -0.15 -2.97 4.83
CA GLU A 367 -0.27 -4.38 4.41
C GLU A 367 0.67 -5.31 5.17
N GLY A 368 1.93 -4.90 5.37
CA GLY A 368 2.94 -5.69 6.11
C GLY A 368 2.59 -5.85 7.58
N ARG A 369 2.05 -4.78 8.20
CA ARG A 369 1.53 -4.82 9.56
C ARG A 369 0.32 -5.75 9.67
N ASP A 370 -0.65 -5.58 8.79
CA ASP A 370 -1.87 -6.39 8.80
C ASP A 370 -1.57 -7.86 8.59
N TYR A 371 -0.61 -8.17 7.72
CA TYR A 371 -0.14 -9.53 7.49
C TYR A 371 0.47 -10.16 8.76
N GLN A 372 1.28 -9.41 9.49
CA GLN A 372 1.88 -9.88 10.76
C GLN A 372 0.82 -10.14 11.85
N LEU A 373 -0.35 -9.51 11.78
CA LEU A 373 -1.48 -9.81 12.66
C LEU A 373 -2.23 -11.09 12.28
N GLY A 374 -2.02 -11.61 11.07
CA GLY A 374 -2.65 -12.82 10.55
C GLY A 374 -1.98 -14.12 11.03
N GLY A 375 -2.63 -15.25 10.76
CA GLY A 375 -2.14 -16.58 11.16
C GLY A 375 -0.95 -17.10 10.36
N CYS A 376 -0.81 -16.70 9.10
CA CYS A 376 0.19 -17.25 8.16
C CYS A 376 1.57 -16.58 8.26
N ALA A 377 1.71 -15.44 8.94
CA ALA A 377 2.90 -14.59 8.90
C ALA A 377 4.17 -15.22 9.48
N THR A 378 4.06 -16.28 10.28
CA THR A 378 5.20 -16.99 10.87
C THR A 378 5.81 -18.03 9.92
N GLN A 379 5.06 -18.44 8.89
CA GLN A 379 5.42 -19.55 7.99
C GLN A 379 5.54 -19.11 6.53
N MET A 380 4.72 -18.18 6.08
CA MET A 380 4.64 -17.73 4.71
C MET A 380 5.21 -16.31 4.58
N ALA A 381 6.13 -16.11 3.65
CA ALA A 381 6.72 -14.80 3.38
C ALA A 381 5.82 -13.97 2.45
N CYS A 382 5.92 -12.64 2.52
CA CYS A 382 5.30 -11.74 1.53
C CYS A 382 5.66 -12.13 0.09
N THR A 383 6.90 -12.59 -0.12
CA THR A 383 7.40 -13.02 -1.42
C THR A 383 6.77 -14.31 -1.96
N THR A 384 6.00 -15.04 -1.15
CA THR A 384 5.20 -16.17 -1.63
C THR A 384 4.13 -15.72 -2.63
N CYS A 385 3.54 -14.54 -2.40
CA CYS A 385 2.52 -13.96 -3.28
C CYS A 385 3.07 -12.84 -4.17
N HIS A 386 4.04 -12.07 -3.67
CA HIS A 386 4.63 -10.94 -4.37
C HIS A 386 6.03 -11.28 -4.87
N ASP A 387 6.32 -10.91 -6.12
CA ASP A 387 7.68 -10.91 -6.63
C ASP A 387 8.22 -9.47 -6.61
N PRO A 388 9.11 -9.11 -5.67
CA PRO A 388 9.61 -7.75 -5.54
C PRO A 388 10.52 -7.33 -6.69
N HIS A 389 11.02 -8.29 -7.48
CA HIS A 389 11.86 -8.03 -8.64
C HIS A 389 11.07 -7.91 -9.94
N ALA A 390 9.78 -8.31 -9.96
CA ALA A 390 9.00 -8.33 -11.19
C ALA A 390 8.59 -6.93 -11.64
N THR A 391 8.68 -6.70 -12.95
CA THR A 391 8.21 -5.47 -13.61
C THR A 391 6.69 -5.42 -13.72
N ASP A 392 6.01 -6.58 -13.78
CA ASP A 392 4.56 -6.68 -13.93
C ASP A 392 3.88 -7.46 -12.77
N PRO A 393 3.88 -6.91 -11.52
CA PRO A 393 3.20 -7.52 -10.39
C PRO A 393 1.68 -7.69 -10.57
N PRO A 394 0.94 -6.81 -11.31
CA PRO A 394 -0.51 -6.92 -11.42
C PRO A 394 -0.99 -8.20 -12.08
N ALA A 395 -0.34 -8.68 -13.13
CA ALA A 395 -0.76 -9.91 -13.84
C ALA A 395 -0.68 -11.12 -12.91
N ARG A 396 0.42 -11.27 -12.16
CA ARG A 396 0.58 -12.33 -11.16
C ARG A 396 -0.47 -12.23 -10.04
N LEU A 397 -0.68 -11.04 -9.50
CA LEU A 397 -1.66 -10.84 -8.43
C LEU A 397 -3.10 -11.08 -8.90
N ALA A 398 -3.41 -10.78 -10.17
CA ALA A 398 -4.70 -11.12 -10.77
C ALA A 398 -4.90 -12.64 -10.85
N ALA A 399 -3.87 -13.38 -11.26
CA ALA A 399 -3.92 -14.85 -11.29
C ALA A 399 -4.11 -15.45 -9.90
N LEU A 400 -3.38 -14.95 -8.88
CA LEU A 400 -3.54 -15.37 -7.48
C LEU A 400 -4.95 -15.08 -6.92
N ALA A 401 -5.69 -14.15 -7.52
CA ALA A 401 -7.03 -13.77 -7.09
C ALA A 401 -8.15 -14.65 -7.67
N THR A 402 -7.81 -15.70 -8.41
CA THR A 402 -8.72 -16.70 -8.98
C THR A 402 -8.54 -18.07 -8.31
N PRO A 403 -9.42 -19.05 -8.54
CA PRO A 403 -9.23 -20.43 -8.06
C PRO A 403 -7.89 -21.06 -8.50
N ALA A 404 -7.30 -20.61 -9.61
CA ALA A 404 -5.98 -21.05 -10.06
C ALA A 404 -4.85 -20.65 -9.07
N GLY A 405 -5.07 -19.67 -8.21
CA GLY A 405 -4.14 -19.27 -7.16
C GLY A 405 -4.23 -20.09 -5.87
N ASN A 406 -5.26 -20.92 -5.71
CA ASN A 406 -5.50 -21.71 -4.50
C ASN A 406 -4.33 -22.64 -4.09
N PRO A 407 -3.53 -23.22 -5.03
CA PRO A 407 -2.36 -24.01 -4.68
C PRO A 407 -1.38 -23.30 -3.73
N THR A 408 -1.29 -21.98 -3.77
CA THR A 408 -0.48 -21.19 -2.82
C THR A 408 -0.91 -21.42 -1.37
N CYS A 409 -2.20 -21.64 -1.12
CA CYS A 409 -2.77 -21.86 0.21
C CYS A 409 -2.82 -23.37 0.54
N THR A 410 -3.25 -24.20 -0.43
CA THR A 410 -3.43 -25.64 -0.22
C THR A 410 -2.12 -26.41 -0.13
N ALA A 411 -0.99 -25.78 -0.44
CA ALA A 411 0.33 -26.34 -0.11
C ALA A 411 0.53 -26.58 1.38
N CYS A 412 -0.14 -25.79 2.25
CA CYS A 412 -0.15 -25.98 3.69
C CYS A 412 -1.50 -26.52 4.21
N HIS A 413 -2.61 -26.15 3.54
CA HIS A 413 -3.97 -26.61 3.86
C HIS A 413 -4.35 -27.80 2.94
N ALA A 414 -3.63 -28.92 3.12
CA ALA A 414 -3.74 -30.08 2.25
C ALA A 414 -5.14 -30.72 2.25
N GLU A 415 -5.90 -30.58 3.32
CA GLU A 415 -7.30 -31.03 3.43
C GLU A 415 -8.26 -30.29 2.47
N LEU A 416 -7.84 -29.14 1.97
CA LEU A 416 -8.57 -28.35 0.97
C LEU A 416 -7.98 -28.51 -0.43
N ALA A 417 -7.06 -29.46 -0.64
CA ALA A 417 -6.54 -29.72 -1.97
C ALA A 417 -7.63 -30.31 -2.88
N GLY A 418 -7.80 -29.71 -4.07
CA GLY A 418 -8.77 -30.14 -5.05
C GLY A 418 -10.07 -29.33 -5.05
N ALA A 419 -10.67 -29.25 -6.23
CA ALA A 419 -11.82 -28.39 -6.53
C ALA A 419 -13.05 -28.71 -5.67
N GLU A 420 -13.33 -29.99 -5.45
CA GLU A 420 -14.48 -30.41 -4.65
C GLU A 420 -14.33 -30.06 -3.15
N ALA A 421 -13.12 -30.22 -2.60
CA ALA A 421 -12.85 -29.87 -1.20
C ALA A 421 -13.01 -28.36 -0.99
N VAL A 422 -12.50 -27.53 -1.91
CA VAL A 422 -12.69 -26.09 -1.90
C VAL A 422 -14.17 -25.73 -2.03
N ALA A 423 -14.92 -26.35 -2.94
CA ALA A 423 -16.34 -26.08 -3.14
C ALA A 423 -17.17 -26.42 -1.89
N ARG A 424 -16.89 -27.55 -1.24
CA ARG A 424 -17.55 -27.92 0.05
C ARG A 424 -17.21 -26.94 1.15
N HIS A 425 -15.96 -26.49 1.24
CA HIS A 425 -15.52 -25.53 2.26
C HIS A 425 -16.12 -24.15 2.04
N SER A 426 -16.10 -23.66 0.80
CA SER A 426 -16.52 -22.29 0.46
C SER A 426 -18.01 -22.14 0.25
N HIS A 427 -18.74 -23.24 0.02
CA HIS A 427 -20.15 -23.28 -0.42
C HIS A 427 -20.39 -22.53 -1.74
N HIS A 428 -19.37 -22.45 -2.58
CA HIS A 428 -19.42 -21.85 -3.91
C HIS A 428 -19.01 -22.88 -4.98
N ARG A 429 -19.38 -22.63 -6.24
CA ARG A 429 -18.94 -23.46 -7.36
C ARG A 429 -17.42 -23.44 -7.45
N ALA A 430 -16.81 -24.59 -7.69
CA ALA A 430 -15.36 -24.76 -7.69
C ALA A 430 -14.60 -23.82 -8.65
N ASP A 431 -15.21 -23.50 -9.79
CA ASP A 431 -14.70 -22.60 -10.82
C ASP A 431 -15.09 -21.13 -10.64
N GLY A 432 -15.93 -20.83 -9.64
CA GLY A 432 -16.44 -19.50 -9.37
C GLY A 432 -15.45 -18.62 -8.58
N ALA A 433 -15.61 -17.31 -8.69
CA ALA A 433 -14.80 -16.33 -7.95
C ALA A 433 -14.86 -16.53 -6.42
N GLY A 434 -16.00 -17.00 -5.89
CA GLY A 434 -16.19 -17.29 -4.46
C GLY A 434 -15.39 -18.50 -3.96
N SER A 435 -14.81 -19.31 -4.83
CA SER A 435 -13.92 -20.43 -4.49
C SER A 435 -12.43 -20.07 -4.51
N ALA A 436 -12.07 -18.83 -4.83
CA ALA A 436 -10.71 -18.36 -4.63
C ALA A 436 -10.46 -18.11 -3.14
N CYS A 437 -9.49 -18.78 -2.53
CA CYS A 437 -9.19 -18.66 -1.08
C CYS A 437 -9.07 -17.20 -0.63
N VAL A 438 -8.36 -16.40 -1.41
CA VAL A 438 -8.14 -14.97 -1.11
C VAL A 438 -9.40 -14.11 -1.25
N ALA A 439 -10.48 -14.60 -1.88
CA ALA A 439 -11.73 -13.85 -1.98
C ALA A 439 -12.38 -13.64 -0.60
N CYS A 440 -12.30 -14.68 0.24
CA CYS A 440 -12.87 -14.70 1.58
C CYS A 440 -11.84 -14.39 2.66
N HIS A 441 -10.62 -14.99 2.58
CA HIS A 441 -9.60 -14.87 3.62
C HIS A 441 -8.77 -13.58 3.54
N MET A 442 -8.83 -12.88 2.39
CA MET A 442 -8.23 -11.56 2.14
C MET A 442 -9.23 -10.67 1.39
N PRO A 443 -10.37 -10.32 2.01
CA PRO A 443 -11.43 -9.57 1.34
C PRO A 443 -10.93 -8.20 0.89
N ARG A 444 -11.53 -7.65 -0.17
CA ARG A 444 -11.24 -6.29 -0.63
C ARG A 444 -12.04 -5.30 0.21
N LYS A 445 -11.42 -4.79 1.29
CA LYS A 445 -12.04 -3.82 2.19
C LYS A 445 -11.12 -2.68 2.63
N ASN A 446 -9.88 -2.63 2.16
CA ASN A 446 -8.98 -1.51 2.42
C ASN A 446 -9.03 -0.51 1.27
N MET A 447 -8.95 0.77 1.60
CA MET A 447 -8.97 1.86 0.63
C MET A 447 -7.64 1.96 -0.12
N GLY A 448 -7.67 1.83 -1.44
CA GLY A 448 -6.52 1.96 -2.33
C GLY A 448 -6.26 3.40 -2.79
N LEU A 449 -5.14 3.60 -3.47
CA LEU A 449 -4.67 4.93 -3.91
C LEU A 449 -5.43 5.47 -5.14
N ASP A 450 -6.15 4.60 -5.84
CA ASP A 450 -6.93 4.86 -7.05
C ASP A 450 -8.44 4.87 -6.81
N TYR A 451 -8.85 4.96 -5.54
CA TYR A 451 -10.23 4.86 -5.08
C TYR A 451 -10.92 3.52 -5.40
N ALA A 452 -10.11 2.47 -5.58
CA ALA A 452 -10.58 1.09 -5.57
C ALA A 452 -10.30 0.43 -4.23
N LEU A 453 -11.06 -0.63 -3.90
CA LEU A 453 -10.78 -1.42 -2.70
C LEU A 453 -9.66 -2.42 -3.00
N ILE A 454 -8.68 -2.46 -2.12
CA ILE A 454 -7.58 -3.43 -2.12
C ILE A 454 -7.79 -4.51 -1.07
N ARG A 455 -7.00 -5.58 -1.15
CA ARG A 455 -7.11 -6.71 -0.22
C ARG A 455 -6.65 -6.35 1.18
N TYR A 456 -7.40 -6.81 2.16
CA TYR A 456 -7.02 -6.78 3.55
C TYR A 456 -6.01 -7.90 3.84
N HIS A 457 -4.81 -7.55 4.29
CA HIS A 457 -3.70 -8.50 4.39
C HIS A 457 -3.66 -9.28 5.70
N ARG A 458 -4.53 -9.00 6.66
CA ARG A 458 -4.70 -9.90 7.81
C ARG A 458 -5.47 -11.14 7.39
N ILE A 459 -4.75 -12.17 6.94
CA ILE A 459 -5.34 -13.44 6.55
C ILE A 459 -6.09 -14.04 7.75
N GLY A 460 -7.38 -14.30 7.57
CA GLY A 460 -8.24 -14.81 8.63
C GLY A 460 -9.61 -15.22 8.10
N SER A 461 -10.42 -15.85 8.94
CA SER A 461 -11.76 -16.29 8.55
C SER A 461 -12.75 -15.12 8.47
N PRO A 462 -13.54 -15.00 7.40
CA PRO A 462 -14.64 -14.03 7.33
C PRO A 462 -15.75 -14.33 8.34
N SER A 463 -15.82 -15.56 8.84
CA SER A 463 -16.77 -16.00 9.87
C SER A 463 -16.23 -15.84 11.30
N ASP A 464 -15.09 -15.16 11.52
CA ASP A 464 -14.60 -14.82 12.86
C ASP A 464 -15.61 -13.86 13.55
N PRO A 465 -16.13 -14.18 14.76
CA PRO A 465 -17.05 -13.31 15.47
C PRO A 465 -16.55 -11.86 15.63
N ARG A 466 -15.25 -11.66 15.81
CA ARG A 466 -14.68 -10.29 15.90
C ARG A 466 -14.86 -9.49 14.63
N ARG A 467 -14.90 -10.13 13.45
CA ARG A 467 -15.14 -9.46 12.17
C ARG A 467 -16.65 -9.25 11.94
N VAL A 468 -17.47 -10.23 12.33
CA VAL A 468 -18.92 -10.19 12.10
C VAL A 468 -19.63 -9.29 13.10
N GLU A 469 -19.22 -9.31 14.37
CA GLU A 469 -19.88 -8.63 15.48
C GLU A 469 -19.31 -7.25 15.81
N ARG A 470 -18.22 -6.82 15.15
CA ARG A 470 -17.54 -5.56 15.47
C ARG A 470 -17.26 -4.66 14.27
N ASP A 471 -17.33 -5.19 13.06
CA ASP A 471 -17.10 -4.47 11.81
C ASP A 471 -18.35 -4.45 10.93
N ARG A 472 -18.42 -3.48 10.05
CA ARG A 472 -19.39 -3.38 8.94
C ARG A 472 -18.67 -3.14 7.63
N PRO A 473 -19.22 -3.61 6.50
CA PRO A 473 -20.29 -4.61 6.41
C PRO A 473 -19.79 -6.02 6.76
N VAL A 474 -20.70 -6.94 7.02
CA VAL A 474 -20.40 -8.39 7.00
C VAL A 474 -19.68 -8.68 5.68
N GLU A 475 -18.50 -9.34 5.72
CA GLU A 475 -17.60 -9.44 4.55
C GLU A 475 -18.23 -10.17 3.35
N CYS A 476 -19.23 -11.04 3.56
CA CYS A 476 -20.01 -11.65 2.48
C CYS A 476 -20.74 -10.62 1.61
N ALA A 477 -21.16 -9.49 2.19
CA ALA A 477 -21.83 -8.41 1.47
C ALA A 477 -20.92 -7.72 0.43
N LEU A 478 -19.60 -7.90 0.51
CA LEU A 478 -18.66 -7.35 -0.48
C LEU A 478 -18.85 -7.93 -1.89
N CYS A 479 -19.48 -9.10 -1.99
CA CYS A 479 -19.87 -9.74 -3.25
C CYS A 479 -21.40 -9.90 -3.35
N HIS A 480 -22.09 -10.12 -2.24
CA HIS A 480 -23.55 -10.28 -2.15
C HIS A 480 -24.22 -8.97 -1.74
N ALA A 481 -24.10 -7.96 -2.62
CA ALA A 481 -24.49 -6.58 -2.35
C ALA A 481 -26.00 -6.38 -2.11
N ASP A 482 -26.82 -7.32 -2.57
CA ASP A 482 -28.29 -7.33 -2.46
C ASP A 482 -28.81 -7.93 -1.14
N ARG A 483 -27.96 -8.56 -0.35
CA ARG A 483 -28.36 -9.37 0.79
C ARG A 483 -28.53 -8.56 2.08
N SER A 484 -29.46 -9.05 2.92
CA SER A 484 -29.66 -8.55 4.26
C SER A 484 -28.62 -9.10 5.24
N VAL A 485 -28.44 -8.38 6.36
CA VAL A 485 -27.55 -8.83 7.45
C VAL A 485 -27.96 -10.22 7.94
N ASP A 486 -29.26 -10.42 8.24
CA ASP A 486 -29.76 -11.67 8.77
C ASP A 486 -29.57 -12.84 7.81
N SER A 487 -29.81 -12.64 6.50
CA SER A 487 -29.60 -13.69 5.50
C SER A 487 -28.15 -14.14 5.39
N LEU A 488 -27.19 -13.19 5.45
CA LEU A 488 -25.75 -13.50 5.39
C LEU A 488 -25.28 -14.21 6.66
N VAL A 489 -25.74 -13.73 7.82
CA VAL A 489 -25.37 -14.30 9.12
C VAL A 489 -25.95 -15.71 9.28
N THR A 490 -27.22 -15.91 8.91
CA THR A 490 -27.87 -17.22 8.93
C THR A 490 -27.16 -18.23 8.02
N ALA A 491 -26.73 -17.80 6.83
CA ALA A 491 -25.94 -18.66 5.93
C ALA A 491 -24.62 -19.08 6.58
N MET A 492 -23.89 -18.15 7.21
CA MET A 492 -22.63 -18.47 7.91
C MET A 492 -22.83 -19.43 9.08
N GLU A 493 -23.94 -19.27 9.82
CA GLU A 493 -24.29 -20.18 10.92
C GLU A 493 -24.60 -21.60 10.41
N ALA A 494 -25.35 -21.69 9.32
CA ALA A 494 -25.72 -22.98 8.73
C ALA A 494 -24.52 -23.70 8.11
N TRP A 495 -23.63 -22.98 7.41
CA TRP A 495 -22.53 -23.58 6.64
C TRP A 495 -21.35 -23.95 7.52
N TRP A 496 -20.98 -23.10 8.49
CA TRP A 496 -19.76 -23.29 9.29
C TRP A 496 -20.04 -23.53 10.78
N GLY A 497 -21.30 -23.77 11.19
CA GLY A 497 -21.67 -24.08 12.57
C GLY A 497 -21.37 -22.96 13.56
N LYS A 498 -21.25 -21.73 13.08
CA LYS A 498 -21.00 -20.56 13.93
C LYS A 498 -22.26 -20.15 14.68
N ARG A 499 -22.10 -19.29 15.67
CA ARG A 499 -23.19 -18.59 16.34
C ARG A 499 -22.73 -17.16 16.60
N TYR A 500 -23.61 -16.21 16.33
CA TYR A 500 -23.31 -14.79 16.49
C TYR A 500 -24.26 -14.12 17.45
N ASP A 501 -23.73 -13.16 18.23
CA ASP A 501 -24.51 -12.34 19.13
C ASP A 501 -25.42 -11.38 18.36
N ARG A 502 -26.73 -11.67 18.38
CA ARG A 502 -27.73 -10.83 17.70
C ARG A 502 -27.86 -9.44 18.35
N ALA A 503 -27.54 -9.28 19.65
CA ALA A 503 -27.53 -7.98 20.29
C ALA A 503 -26.36 -7.12 19.76
N ALA A 504 -25.16 -7.70 19.60
CA ALA A 504 -24.03 -7.03 18.96
C ALA A 504 -24.35 -6.62 17.52
N LEU A 505 -25.00 -7.50 16.74
CA LEU A 505 -25.41 -7.18 15.37
C LEU A 505 -26.44 -6.04 15.32
N ARG A 506 -27.44 -6.04 16.22
CA ARG A 506 -28.39 -4.93 16.31
C ARG A 506 -27.72 -3.62 16.70
N ALA A 507 -26.74 -3.65 17.58
CA ALA A 507 -25.97 -2.46 17.93
C ALA A 507 -25.22 -1.88 16.72
N LEU A 508 -24.78 -2.73 15.79
CA LEU A 508 -24.13 -2.30 14.56
C LEU A 508 -25.13 -1.81 13.49
N TYR A 509 -26.18 -2.59 13.20
CA TYR A 509 -27.03 -2.41 12.02
C TYR A 509 -28.42 -1.84 12.30
N GLY A 510 -28.84 -1.77 13.57
CA GLY A 510 -30.19 -1.42 14.00
C GLY A 510 -31.02 -2.65 14.36
N ASP A 511 -32.18 -2.43 14.95
CA ASP A 511 -33.02 -3.50 15.50
C ASP A 511 -33.53 -4.49 14.44
N ASP A 512 -33.76 -4.02 13.23
CA ASP A 512 -34.17 -4.83 12.09
C ASP A 512 -32.94 -5.32 11.30
N LEU A 513 -32.61 -6.60 11.44
CA LEU A 513 -31.51 -7.23 10.70
C LEU A 513 -31.91 -7.69 9.27
N SER A 514 -33.20 -7.54 8.89
CA SER A 514 -33.61 -7.78 7.51
C SER A 514 -33.20 -6.68 6.53
N VAL A 515 -32.61 -5.59 7.03
CA VAL A 515 -32.03 -4.50 6.22
C VAL A 515 -30.87 -4.97 5.37
N ASN A 516 -30.71 -4.35 4.20
CA ASN A 516 -29.54 -4.60 3.36
C ASN A 516 -28.25 -4.20 4.08
N ALA A 517 -27.28 -5.12 4.12
CA ALA A 517 -26.06 -4.96 4.91
C ALA A 517 -25.21 -3.73 4.49
N LEU A 518 -25.12 -3.43 3.19
CA LEU A 518 -24.35 -2.29 2.70
C LEU A 518 -25.07 -0.96 2.95
N ARG A 519 -26.39 -0.92 2.82
CA ARG A 519 -27.18 0.29 3.09
C ARG A 519 -27.15 0.65 4.56
N ALA A 520 -27.36 -0.32 5.43
CA ALA A 520 -27.23 -0.10 6.87
C ALA A 520 -25.80 0.32 7.27
N THR A 521 -24.77 -0.22 6.58
CA THR A 521 -23.38 0.23 6.76
C THR A 521 -23.19 1.68 6.31
N LEU A 522 -23.79 2.07 5.19
CA LEU A 522 -23.70 3.43 4.67
C LEU A 522 -24.32 4.45 5.64
N GLU A 523 -25.41 4.08 6.31
CA GLU A 523 -26.12 4.94 7.26
C GLU A 523 -25.44 4.99 8.64
N ARG A 524 -24.96 3.86 9.15
CA ARG A 524 -24.55 3.69 10.56
C ARG A 524 -23.07 3.38 10.73
N GLY A 525 -22.34 3.14 9.64
CA GLY A 525 -20.95 2.74 9.66
C GLY A 525 -20.00 3.83 10.14
N LYS A 526 -18.83 3.40 10.61
CA LYS A 526 -17.69 4.28 10.77
C LYS A 526 -17.22 4.75 9.38
N PRO A 527 -16.55 5.90 9.26
CA PRO A 527 -16.15 6.45 7.94
C PRO A 527 -15.45 5.47 6.99
N HIS A 528 -14.57 4.59 7.49
CA HIS A 528 -13.91 3.59 6.66
C HIS A 528 -14.85 2.46 6.23
N GLU A 529 -15.81 2.06 7.08
CA GLU A 529 -16.85 1.10 6.77
C GLU A 529 -17.80 1.66 5.70
N GLN A 530 -18.14 2.95 5.81
CA GLN A 530 -18.96 3.66 4.83
C GLN A 530 -18.24 3.72 3.46
N ALA A 531 -16.94 4.01 3.43
CA ALA A 531 -16.17 4.01 2.18
C ALA A 531 -16.21 2.64 1.47
N VAL A 532 -16.17 1.54 2.23
CA VAL A 532 -16.34 0.18 1.69
C VAL A 532 -17.73 -0.02 1.12
N ALA A 533 -18.78 0.32 1.86
CA ALA A 533 -20.17 0.21 1.37
C ALA A 533 -20.41 1.05 0.11
N ILE A 534 -19.89 2.28 0.07
CA ILE A 534 -19.93 3.18 -1.08
C ILE A 534 -19.30 2.50 -2.31
N ALA A 535 -18.07 1.99 -2.16
CA ALA A 535 -17.35 1.38 -3.28
C ALA A 535 -18.08 0.16 -3.83
N VAL A 536 -18.60 -0.72 -2.95
CA VAL A 536 -19.30 -1.94 -3.36
C VAL A 536 -20.64 -1.62 -4.02
N LEU A 537 -21.44 -0.71 -3.48
CA LEU A 537 -22.70 -0.27 -4.09
C LEU A 537 -22.48 0.35 -5.48
N GLY A 538 -21.41 1.14 -5.63
CA GLY A 538 -21.02 1.68 -6.92
C GLY A 538 -20.63 0.58 -7.92
N GLN A 539 -19.83 -0.40 -7.52
CA GLN A 539 -19.42 -1.53 -8.37
C GLN A 539 -20.60 -2.43 -8.77
N ALA A 540 -21.53 -2.65 -7.83
CA ALA A 540 -22.78 -3.37 -8.09
C ALA A 540 -23.73 -2.61 -9.02
N ARG A 541 -23.44 -1.34 -9.35
CA ARG A 541 -24.29 -0.43 -10.14
C ARG A 541 -25.70 -0.33 -9.56
N ASP A 542 -25.80 -0.32 -8.23
CA ASP A 542 -27.07 -0.17 -7.54
C ASP A 542 -27.63 1.23 -7.73
N ARG A 543 -28.47 1.39 -8.76
CA ARG A 543 -29.07 2.68 -9.10
C ARG A 543 -30.00 3.21 -7.99
N SER A 544 -30.57 2.34 -7.18
CA SER A 544 -31.43 2.73 -6.06
C SER A 544 -30.64 3.32 -4.88
N ALA A 545 -29.31 3.10 -4.85
CA ALA A 545 -28.41 3.71 -3.88
C ALA A 545 -27.93 5.12 -4.28
N ILE A 546 -28.18 5.59 -5.50
CA ILE A 546 -27.66 6.88 -6.01
C ILE A 546 -27.92 8.04 -5.05
N PRO A 547 -29.14 8.25 -4.49
CA PRO A 547 -29.37 9.36 -3.55
C PRO A 547 -28.51 9.26 -2.30
N ALA A 548 -28.37 8.05 -1.74
CA ALA A 548 -27.55 7.81 -0.55
C ALA A 548 -26.05 7.98 -0.84
N LEU A 549 -25.57 7.56 -2.02
CA LEU A 549 -24.20 7.78 -2.47
C LEU A 549 -23.91 9.26 -2.69
N ALA A 550 -24.85 10.03 -3.27
CA ALA A 550 -24.69 11.45 -3.49
C ALA A 550 -24.61 12.24 -2.17
N ALA A 551 -25.35 11.83 -1.14
CA ALA A 551 -25.24 12.42 0.18
C ALA A 551 -23.83 12.28 0.77
N GLN A 552 -23.08 11.24 0.39
CA GLN A 552 -21.71 11.02 0.86
C GLN A 552 -20.66 11.93 0.16
N LEU A 553 -21.02 12.64 -0.90
CA LEU A 553 -20.14 13.62 -1.52
C LEU A 553 -19.75 14.78 -0.58
N SER A 554 -20.56 15.06 0.45
CA SER A 554 -20.28 16.09 1.46
C SER A 554 -19.82 15.50 2.81
N HIS A 555 -19.31 14.27 2.82
CA HIS A 555 -18.85 13.59 4.03
C HIS A 555 -17.71 14.38 4.72
N ASP A 556 -17.60 14.33 6.05
CA ASP A 556 -16.57 15.02 6.86
C ASP A 556 -15.13 14.59 6.49
N TYR A 557 -14.98 13.39 5.99
CA TYR A 557 -13.70 12.84 5.53
C TYR A 557 -13.60 12.95 3.99
N PRO A 558 -12.78 13.85 3.44
CA PRO A 558 -12.68 14.05 1.99
C PRO A 558 -12.31 12.77 1.23
N LEU A 559 -11.52 11.85 1.81
CA LEU A 559 -11.24 10.58 1.15
C LEU A 559 -12.53 9.80 0.85
N VAL A 560 -13.52 9.80 1.76
CA VAL A 560 -14.82 9.17 1.54
C VAL A 560 -15.59 9.85 0.40
N ARG A 561 -15.48 11.17 0.27
CA ARG A 561 -16.09 11.92 -0.85
C ARG A 561 -15.55 11.48 -2.21
N TYR A 562 -14.23 11.23 -2.32
CA TYR A 562 -13.62 10.70 -3.54
C TYR A 562 -14.15 9.30 -3.88
N TYR A 563 -14.35 8.45 -2.86
CA TYR A 563 -14.99 7.14 -3.06
C TYR A 563 -16.43 7.28 -3.54
N ALA A 564 -17.21 8.21 -2.96
CA ALA A 564 -18.59 8.49 -3.37
C ALA A 564 -18.66 9.01 -4.82
N GLN A 565 -17.79 9.94 -5.20
CA GLN A 565 -17.70 10.44 -6.57
C GLN A 565 -17.42 9.29 -7.55
N ARG A 566 -16.44 8.44 -7.24
CA ARG A 566 -16.08 7.29 -8.07
C ARG A 566 -17.23 6.28 -8.17
N ALA A 567 -17.90 5.99 -7.06
CA ALA A 567 -19.03 5.08 -7.01
C ALA A 567 -20.20 5.58 -7.86
N LEU A 568 -20.53 6.86 -7.79
CA LEU A 568 -21.57 7.50 -8.61
C LEU A 568 -21.23 7.43 -10.11
N GLN A 569 -19.98 7.71 -10.49
CA GLN A 569 -19.53 7.58 -11.88
C GLN A 569 -19.73 6.14 -12.41
N ILE A 570 -19.40 5.14 -11.58
CA ILE A 570 -19.57 3.73 -11.97
C ILE A 570 -21.06 3.34 -12.04
N ALA A 571 -21.85 3.76 -11.05
CA ALA A 571 -23.27 3.40 -10.95
C ALA A 571 -24.12 4.03 -12.05
N THR A 572 -23.81 5.26 -12.45
CA THR A 572 -24.57 5.99 -13.47
C THR A 572 -24.01 5.83 -14.88
N GLY A 573 -22.69 5.63 -15.01
CA GLY A 573 -21.95 5.73 -16.27
C GLY A 573 -21.60 7.17 -16.66
N ASP A 574 -22.09 8.18 -15.93
CA ASP A 574 -21.91 9.60 -16.24
C ASP A 574 -20.76 10.22 -15.43
N PRO A 575 -20.07 11.22 -15.97
CA PRO A 575 -19.11 12.00 -15.20
C PRO A 575 -19.80 12.75 -14.04
N VAL A 576 -19.17 12.75 -12.87
CA VAL A 576 -19.60 13.55 -11.72
C VAL A 576 -18.61 14.71 -11.56
N ALA A 577 -18.90 15.81 -12.26
CA ALA A 577 -18.04 17.01 -12.28
C ALA A 577 -18.29 17.88 -11.03
N ILE A 578 -17.98 17.34 -9.85
CA ILE A 578 -18.08 18.03 -8.56
C ILE A 578 -16.69 18.08 -7.95
N ASP A 579 -16.24 19.25 -7.53
CA ASP A 579 -15.00 19.38 -6.77
C ASP A 579 -15.23 18.91 -5.32
N VAL A 580 -14.97 17.63 -5.07
CA VAL A 580 -15.12 17.02 -3.74
C VAL A 580 -14.06 17.47 -2.74
N GLY A 581 -13.03 18.20 -3.18
CA GLY A 581 -12.04 18.86 -2.33
C GLY A 581 -12.50 20.21 -1.79
N ALA A 582 -13.56 20.78 -2.36
CA ALA A 582 -14.18 22.03 -1.89
C ALA A 582 -14.81 21.87 -0.48
N PRO A 583 -15.13 22.97 0.22
CA PRO A 583 -15.83 22.92 1.51
C PRO A 583 -17.13 22.12 1.42
N ALA A 584 -17.43 21.34 2.46
CA ALA A 584 -18.57 20.40 2.48
C ALA A 584 -19.91 21.05 2.10
N ALA A 585 -20.13 22.31 2.48
CA ALA A 585 -21.34 23.05 2.14
C ALA A 585 -21.46 23.36 0.63
N GLU A 586 -20.33 23.65 -0.04
CA GLU A 586 -20.30 23.85 -1.49
C GLU A 586 -20.53 22.53 -2.23
N VAL A 587 -19.87 21.47 -1.78
CA VAL A 587 -20.04 20.13 -2.35
C VAL A 587 -21.49 19.66 -2.22
N ARG A 588 -22.14 19.92 -1.09
CA ARG A 588 -23.55 19.57 -0.88
C ARG A 588 -24.46 20.25 -1.91
N ARG A 589 -24.32 21.58 -2.08
CA ARG A 589 -25.10 22.32 -3.09
C ARG A 589 -24.85 21.78 -4.52
N ALA A 590 -23.62 21.47 -4.85
CA ALA A 590 -23.27 20.90 -6.16
C ALA A 590 -23.85 19.48 -6.33
N ALA A 591 -23.88 18.67 -5.27
CA ALA A 591 -24.47 17.33 -5.28
C ALA A 591 -25.98 17.38 -5.49
N ASP A 592 -26.69 18.29 -4.81
CA ASP A 592 -28.14 18.49 -4.96
C ASP A 592 -28.50 18.93 -6.39
N ALA A 593 -27.74 19.87 -6.94
CA ALA A 593 -27.90 20.31 -8.33
C ALA A 593 -27.64 19.17 -9.33
N TRP A 594 -26.61 18.37 -9.10
CA TRP A 594 -26.29 17.22 -9.94
C TRP A 594 -27.39 16.15 -9.88
N LEU A 595 -27.94 15.84 -8.68
CA LEU A 595 -29.06 14.91 -8.52
C LEU A 595 -30.30 15.38 -9.28
N THR A 596 -30.64 16.64 -9.16
CA THR A 596 -31.78 17.25 -9.89
C THR A 596 -31.59 17.10 -11.40
N ALA A 597 -30.43 17.45 -11.92
CA ALA A 597 -30.10 17.32 -13.33
C ALA A 597 -30.06 15.86 -13.80
N ALA A 598 -29.58 14.93 -12.96
CA ALA A 598 -29.56 13.50 -13.27
C ALA A 598 -30.98 12.90 -13.30
N ALA A 599 -31.89 13.37 -12.44
CA ALA A 599 -33.29 12.96 -12.46
C ALA A 599 -34.01 13.45 -13.72
N ALA A 600 -33.72 14.67 -14.19
CA ALA A 600 -34.31 15.23 -15.40
C ALA A 600 -33.84 14.57 -16.72
N ARG A 601 -32.71 13.85 -16.68
CA ARG A 601 -32.18 13.09 -17.84
C ARG A 601 -32.74 11.66 -17.96
N ARG A 602 -33.48 11.19 -16.98
CA ARG A 602 -34.18 9.88 -16.99
C ARG A 602 -35.62 9.99 -17.44
#